data_cd1e8335c6746184309ee0bfc14586a5
#
_entry.id   cd1e8335c6746184309ee0bfc14586a5
#
_cell.length_a   1.000
_cell.length_b   1.000
_cell.length_c   1.000
_cell.angle_alpha   90.00
_cell.angle_beta   90.00
_cell.angle_gamma   90.00
#
_symmetry.space_group_name_H-M   'P 1'
#
loop_
_entity.id
_entity.type
_entity.pdbx_description
1 polymer ?
#
loop_
_entity_poly.entity_id
_entity_poly.type
_entity_poly.pdbx_seq_one_letter_code
_entity_poly.pdbx_strand_id
1 'polypeptide(L)'
;MGILVRRSNLLVRVTDADAVKSAWRHNADAITLDLEGADSAARSGVQAAIEQVAQGAAEVFVKVDAETMVADLETAVWPGLRGILLNSVGSAAQVQSACERIAELEGARGLPKSYLQLVVVVGSAAGVWDVRAIVGASERISQVFIDEVALAAHLDITPLPDLDPFVYARGRVIVEAIAAKVMPVGIAYPLSVQTDSASSEAIHAMALKGKNLGLKGVLCPEPSWVAPVNAAFTPTPELVTYNKRVREAFAAGVAAGTAAVPLDGRMIDVPVDEWAIVVLETAEACAKRDAEKAAAISERR
;
A
#
# COMPACT_ATOMS: atom_id res chain seq x y z
N MET A 1 11.22 10.84 10.10
CA MET A 1 10.91 9.51 9.54
C MET A 1 10.70 9.73 8.04
N GLY A 2 11.42 9.03 7.17
CA GLY A 2 11.30 9.26 5.71
C GLY A 2 9.93 8.89 5.18
N ILE A 3 9.56 9.44 4.02
CA ILE A 3 8.29 9.10 3.35
C ILE A 3 8.31 7.64 2.92
N LEU A 4 7.30 6.88 3.34
CA LEU A 4 7.11 5.49 2.93
C LEU A 4 6.54 5.46 1.50
N VAL A 5 7.25 4.82 0.56
CA VAL A 5 6.82 4.66 -0.83
C VAL A 5 6.39 3.21 -1.06
N ARG A 6 5.08 2.99 -1.16
CA ARG A 6 4.42 1.73 -1.52
C ARG A 6 3.22 2.02 -2.42
N ARG A 7 3.52 2.58 -3.60
CA ARG A 7 2.49 2.96 -4.59
C ARG A 7 1.75 1.74 -5.11
N SER A 8 2.49 0.69 -5.45
CA SER A 8 1.96 -0.58 -5.96
C SER A 8 2.41 -1.74 -5.08
N ASN A 9 1.46 -2.62 -4.76
CA ASN A 9 1.71 -3.91 -4.11
C ASN A 9 1.13 -4.99 -5.03
N LEU A 10 1.99 -5.75 -5.72
CA LEU A 10 1.58 -6.79 -6.66
C LEU A 10 1.17 -8.05 -5.89
N LEU A 11 -0.06 -8.51 -6.09
CA LEU A 11 -0.56 -9.76 -5.55
C LEU A 11 -0.13 -10.93 -6.44
N VAL A 12 0.48 -11.96 -5.85
CA VAL A 12 0.99 -13.13 -6.56
C VAL A 12 0.58 -14.40 -5.83
N ARG A 13 -0.18 -15.26 -6.46
CA ARG A 13 -0.54 -16.56 -5.87
C ARG A 13 0.67 -17.47 -5.80
N VAL A 14 0.94 -18.06 -4.64
CA VAL A 14 2.07 -19.00 -4.49
C VAL A 14 1.89 -20.28 -5.31
N THR A 15 0.66 -20.59 -5.73
CA THR A 15 0.34 -21.72 -6.62
C THR A 15 0.73 -21.48 -8.07
N ASP A 16 1.01 -20.23 -8.46
CA ASP A 16 1.48 -19.87 -9.80
C ASP A 16 3.00 -19.70 -9.80
N ALA A 17 3.72 -20.77 -10.09
CA ALA A 17 5.17 -20.79 -10.08
C ALA A 17 5.82 -19.84 -11.10
N ASP A 18 5.16 -19.58 -12.23
CA ASP A 18 5.69 -18.69 -13.27
C ASP A 18 5.47 -17.23 -12.87
N ALA A 19 4.33 -16.89 -12.27
CA ALA A 19 4.11 -15.58 -11.68
C ALA A 19 5.11 -15.31 -10.54
N VAL A 20 5.37 -16.25 -9.64
CA VAL A 20 6.39 -16.12 -8.58
C VAL A 20 7.76 -15.86 -9.16
N LYS A 21 8.19 -16.61 -10.20
CA LYS A 21 9.50 -16.43 -10.84
C LYS A 21 9.68 -15.08 -11.53
N SER A 22 8.60 -14.49 -12.05
CA SER A 22 8.64 -13.24 -12.83
C SER A 22 8.29 -12.01 -12.02
N ALA A 23 7.63 -12.13 -10.86
CA ALA A 23 7.06 -11.02 -10.08
C ALA A 23 8.03 -9.87 -9.84
N TRP A 24 9.27 -10.15 -9.47
CA TRP A 24 10.30 -9.15 -9.19
C TRP A 24 10.66 -8.24 -10.38
N ARG A 25 10.33 -8.65 -11.62
CA ARG A 25 10.62 -7.91 -12.87
C ARG A 25 9.60 -6.82 -13.17
N HIS A 26 8.44 -6.82 -12.50
CA HIS A 26 7.34 -5.91 -12.82
C HIS A 26 7.46 -4.53 -12.16
N ASN A 27 8.57 -4.25 -11.45
CA ASN A 27 8.85 -2.94 -10.86
C ASN A 27 7.83 -2.49 -9.80
N ALA A 28 7.17 -3.42 -9.11
CA ALA A 28 6.29 -3.12 -7.99
C ALA A 28 7.10 -2.60 -6.78
N ASP A 29 6.52 -1.71 -5.99
CA ASP A 29 7.14 -1.25 -4.73
C ASP A 29 7.07 -2.33 -3.66
N ALA A 30 6.00 -3.14 -3.67
CA ALA A 30 5.85 -4.31 -2.81
C ALA A 30 5.27 -5.48 -3.63
N ILE A 31 5.52 -6.70 -3.15
CA ILE A 31 4.92 -7.94 -3.68
C ILE A 31 4.31 -8.68 -2.50
N THR A 32 3.06 -9.07 -2.62
CA THR A 32 2.35 -9.90 -1.65
C THR A 32 2.15 -11.31 -2.22
N LEU A 33 2.74 -12.31 -1.57
CA LEU A 33 2.50 -13.72 -1.86
C LEU A 33 1.18 -14.15 -1.21
N ASP A 34 0.25 -14.65 -2.02
CA ASP A 34 -1.07 -15.07 -1.57
C ASP A 34 -1.11 -16.59 -1.34
N LEU A 35 -1.45 -16.99 -0.11
CA LEU A 35 -1.58 -18.39 0.30
C LEU A 35 -2.98 -18.96 0.00
N GLU A 36 -3.89 -18.19 -0.56
CA GLU A 36 -5.23 -18.66 -0.88
C GLU A 36 -5.19 -19.83 -1.86
N GLY A 37 -5.86 -20.94 -1.50
CA GLY A 37 -5.87 -22.16 -2.29
C GLY A 37 -4.55 -22.95 -2.30
N ALA A 38 -3.53 -22.53 -1.52
CA ALA A 38 -2.26 -23.24 -1.46
C ALA A 38 -2.39 -24.59 -0.75
N ASP A 39 -1.98 -25.65 -1.43
CA ASP A 39 -1.83 -26.97 -0.84
C ASP A 39 -0.56 -27.07 0.04
N SER A 40 -0.34 -28.23 0.64
CA SER A 40 0.82 -28.48 1.51
C SER A 40 2.16 -28.29 0.77
N ALA A 41 2.24 -28.62 -0.50
CA ALA A 41 3.47 -28.47 -1.30
C ALA A 41 3.78 -27.00 -1.58
N ALA A 42 2.78 -26.22 -2.01
CA ALA A 42 2.92 -24.78 -2.22
C ALA A 42 3.27 -24.04 -0.92
N ARG A 43 2.66 -24.44 0.21
CA ARG A 43 2.96 -23.88 1.54
C ARG A 43 4.40 -24.16 1.98
N SER A 44 4.92 -25.34 1.74
CA SER A 44 6.33 -25.67 2.06
C SER A 44 7.35 -24.90 1.21
N GLY A 45 6.94 -24.41 0.04
CA GLY A 45 7.75 -23.60 -0.87
C GLY A 45 7.78 -22.09 -0.57
N VAL A 46 7.03 -21.60 0.41
CA VAL A 46 6.85 -20.16 0.66
C VAL A 46 8.15 -19.45 0.98
N GLN A 47 9.06 -20.06 1.74
CA GLN A 47 10.37 -19.49 2.02
C GLN A 47 11.15 -19.21 0.73
N ALA A 48 11.23 -20.21 -0.16
CA ALA A 48 11.90 -20.04 -1.45
C ALA A 48 11.21 -19.01 -2.35
N ALA A 49 9.88 -18.92 -2.29
CA ALA A 49 9.12 -17.90 -3.00
C ALA A 49 9.44 -16.49 -2.49
N ILE A 50 9.57 -16.29 -1.16
CA ILE A 50 10.00 -15.00 -0.56
C ILE A 50 11.38 -14.59 -1.11
N GLU A 51 12.35 -15.52 -1.09
CA GLU A 51 13.70 -15.25 -1.62
C GLU A 51 13.69 -14.94 -3.11
N GLN A 52 12.83 -15.60 -3.88
CA GLN A 52 12.68 -15.39 -5.32
C GLN A 52 12.11 -14.02 -5.64
N VAL A 53 11.02 -13.61 -4.98
CA VAL A 53 10.38 -12.31 -5.29
C VAL A 53 11.13 -11.11 -4.73
N ALA A 54 11.94 -11.30 -3.68
CA ALA A 54 12.79 -10.25 -3.11
C ALA A 54 13.91 -9.78 -4.04
N GLN A 55 14.21 -10.52 -5.10
CA GLN A 55 15.32 -10.23 -6.01
C GLN A 55 15.27 -8.85 -6.69
N GLY A 56 14.08 -8.27 -6.88
CA GLY A 56 13.88 -6.96 -7.52
C GLY A 56 13.84 -5.77 -6.56
N ALA A 57 14.34 -5.93 -5.33
CA ALA A 57 14.28 -4.93 -4.27
C ALA A 57 12.85 -4.51 -3.85
N ALA A 58 11.80 -5.20 -4.32
CA ALA A 58 10.45 -5.02 -3.80
C ALA A 58 10.37 -5.47 -2.33
N GLU A 59 9.57 -4.78 -1.52
CA GLU A 59 9.26 -5.28 -0.18
C GLU A 59 8.32 -6.49 -0.28
N VAL A 60 8.60 -7.55 0.47
CA VAL A 60 7.84 -8.81 0.38
C VAL A 60 6.89 -8.95 1.55
N PHE A 61 5.63 -9.22 1.24
CA PHE A 61 4.58 -9.57 2.18
C PHE A 61 4.03 -10.96 1.88
N VAL A 62 3.42 -11.59 2.89
CA VAL A 62 2.61 -12.80 2.70
C VAL A 62 1.20 -12.51 3.19
N LYS A 63 0.20 -12.82 2.35
CA LYS A 63 -1.21 -12.70 2.72
C LYS A 63 -1.62 -13.94 3.49
N VAL A 64 -2.18 -13.72 4.67
CA VAL A 64 -2.78 -14.74 5.53
C VAL A 64 -4.21 -14.32 5.89
N ASP A 65 -5.10 -15.28 6.09
CA ASP A 65 -6.46 -14.98 6.52
C ASP A 65 -6.58 -14.98 8.05
N ALA A 66 -7.37 -14.06 8.60
CA ALA A 66 -7.55 -13.93 10.05
C ALA A 66 -8.17 -15.17 10.70
N GLU A 67 -8.92 -15.98 9.94
CA GLU A 67 -9.54 -17.22 10.46
C GLU A 67 -8.53 -18.39 10.51
N THR A 68 -7.57 -18.42 9.59
CA THR A 68 -6.55 -19.51 9.50
C THR A 68 -5.16 -19.05 9.95
N MET A 69 -5.05 -17.84 10.52
CA MET A 69 -3.78 -17.13 10.72
C MET A 69 -2.72 -17.94 11.49
N VAL A 70 -3.09 -18.80 12.44
CA VAL A 70 -2.11 -19.54 13.25
C VAL A 70 -1.27 -20.47 12.37
N ALA A 71 -1.92 -21.26 11.50
CA ALA A 71 -1.22 -22.16 10.59
C ALA A 71 -0.52 -21.41 9.45
N ASP A 72 -1.15 -20.34 8.95
CA ASP A 72 -0.60 -19.54 7.86
C ASP A 72 0.64 -18.76 8.31
N LEU A 73 0.67 -18.19 9.51
CA LEU A 73 1.83 -17.50 10.06
C LEU A 73 3.04 -18.42 10.26
N GLU A 74 2.83 -19.67 10.67
CA GLU A 74 3.90 -20.69 10.71
C GLU A 74 4.57 -20.87 9.34
N THR A 75 3.79 -20.81 8.28
CA THR A 75 4.28 -20.94 6.92
C THR A 75 4.93 -19.66 6.41
N ALA A 76 4.38 -18.49 6.80
CA ALA A 76 4.70 -17.20 6.21
C ALA A 76 5.93 -16.50 6.78
N VAL A 77 6.18 -16.59 8.09
CA VAL A 77 7.20 -15.78 8.78
C VAL A 77 8.60 -16.34 8.54
N TRP A 78 9.37 -15.73 7.63
CA TRP A 78 10.75 -16.11 7.30
C TRP A 78 11.65 -14.87 7.14
N PRO A 79 12.99 -15.01 7.26
CA PRO A 79 13.93 -13.96 6.88
C PRO A 79 13.69 -13.47 5.44
N GLY A 80 13.85 -12.17 5.24
CA GLY A 80 13.58 -11.53 3.93
C GLY A 80 12.14 -11.00 3.78
N LEU A 81 11.22 -11.44 4.64
CA LEU A 81 9.86 -10.89 4.68
C LEU A 81 9.85 -9.49 5.30
N ARG A 82 9.08 -8.57 4.72
CA ARG A 82 8.84 -7.24 5.29
C ARG A 82 7.66 -7.22 6.25
N GLY A 83 6.65 -8.02 5.98
CA GLY A 83 5.46 -8.07 6.83
C GLY A 83 4.40 -9.06 6.35
N ILE A 84 3.30 -9.04 7.07
CA ILE A 84 2.12 -9.86 6.84
C ILE A 84 0.97 -8.97 6.37
N LEU A 85 0.26 -9.40 5.34
CA LEU A 85 -1.04 -8.86 4.96
C LEU A 85 -2.11 -9.75 5.61
N LEU A 86 -2.73 -9.26 6.67
CA LEU A 86 -3.78 -9.96 7.42
C LEU A 86 -5.14 -9.62 6.78
N ASN A 87 -5.71 -10.60 6.10
CA ASN A 87 -6.99 -10.49 5.41
C ASN A 87 -8.17 -10.71 6.35
N SER A 88 -9.36 -10.26 5.95
CA SER A 88 -10.64 -10.50 6.63
C SER A 88 -10.68 -9.99 8.08
N VAL A 89 -10.01 -8.87 8.37
CA VAL A 89 -9.97 -8.32 9.73
C VAL A 89 -11.29 -7.64 10.08
N GLY A 90 -11.94 -8.15 11.12
CA GLY A 90 -13.19 -7.61 11.65
C GLY A 90 -13.08 -6.99 13.05
N SER A 91 -11.94 -7.16 13.76
CA SER A 91 -11.77 -6.66 15.13
C SER A 91 -10.30 -6.39 15.51
N ALA A 92 -10.11 -5.53 16.52
CA ALA A 92 -8.79 -5.28 17.11
C ALA A 92 -8.19 -6.54 17.78
N ALA A 93 -9.02 -7.43 18.32
CA ALA A 93 -8.57 -8.66 18.96
C ALA A 93 -7.86 -9.60 17.97
N GLN A 94 -8.35 -9.71 16.73
CA GLN A 94 -7.68 -10.49 15.69
C GLN A 94 -6.27 -9.94 15.38
N VAL A 95 -6.13 -8.60 15.33
CA VAL A 95 -4.83 -7.94 15.15
C VAL A 95 -3.88 -8.25 16.30
N GLN A 96 -4.37 -8.17 17.55
CA GLN A 96 -3.56 -8.44 18.73
C GLN A 96 -3.06 -9.89 18.74
N SER A 97 -3.96 -10.87 18.48
CA SER A 97 -3.58 -12.29 18.38
C SER A 97 -2.56 -12.55 17.28
N ALA A 98 -2.71 -11.92 16.10
CA ALA A 98 -1.73 -12.01 15.04
C ALA A 98 -0.35 -11.43 15.45
N CYS A 99 -0.34 -10.28 16.14
CA CYS A 99 0.89 -9.66 16.62
C CYS A 99 1.62 -10.50 17.66
N GLU A 100 0.89 -11.14 18.58
CA GLU A 100 1.46 -12.08 19.57
C GLU A 100 2.12 -13.25 18.87
N ARG A 101 1.42 -13.89 17.92
CA ARG A 101 1.96 -15.01 17.16
C ARG A 101 3.17 -14.62 16.30
N ILE A 102 3.13 -13.47 15.64
CA ILE A 102 4.27 -12.94 14.88
C ILE A 102 5.47 -12.74 15.80
N ALA A 103 5.29 -12.20 17.00
CA ALA A 103 6.39 -11.96 17.95
C ALA A 103 7.05 -13.27 18.42
N GLU A 104 6.26 -14.32 18.67
CA GLU A 104 6.77 -15.65 19.00
C GLU A 104 7.64 -16.21 17.84
N LEU A 105 7.14 -16.12 16.61
CA LEU A 105 7.82 -16.62 15.41
C LEU A 105 9.08 -15.81 15.07
N GLU A 106 9.06 -14.48 15.25
CA GLU A 106 10.26 -13.66 15.16
C GLU A 106 11.35 -14.17 16.10
N GLY A 107 10.99 -14.40 17.38
CA GLY A 107 11.94 -14.93 18.36
C GLY A 107 12.45 -16.33 18.01
N ALA A 108 11.57 -17.24 17.61
CA ALA A 108 11.92 -18.60 17.24
C ALA A 108 12.82 -18.69 15.99
N ARG A 109 12.73 -17.70 15.08
CA ARG A 109 13.48 -17.65 13.81
C ARG A 109 14.63 -16.65 13.81
N GLY A 110 14.97 -16.08 14.96
CA GLY A 110 16.10 -15.17 15.11
C GLY A 110 15.92 -13.83 14.39
N LEU A 111 14.67 -13.42 14.11
CA LEU A 111 14.36 -12.12 13.54
C LEU A 111 14.40 -11.04 14.65
N PRO A 112 14.74 -9.78 14.32
CA PRO A 112 14.69 -8.71 15.29
C PRO A 112 13.27 -8.51 15.85
N LYS A 113 13.17 -8.13 17.12
CA LYS A 113 11.88 -7.83 17.76
C LYS A 113 11.15 -6.72 16.99
N SER A 114 9.87 -6.91 16.73
CA SER A 114 9.01 -5.96 16.00
C SER A 114 9.52 -5.64 14.59
N TYR A 115 10.21 -6.59 13.96
CA TYR A 115 10.75 -6.44 12.61
C TYR A 115 9.63 -6.45 11.55
N LEU A 116 8.69 -7.38 11.66
CA LEU A 116 7.62 -7.53 10.68
C LEU A 116 6.52 -6.50 10.89
N GLN A 117 6.11 -5.90 9.79
CA GLN A 117 4.97 -4.99 9.72
C GLN A 117 3.66 -5.74 9.46
N LEU A 118 2.54 -5.09 9.78
CA LEU A 118 1.21 -5.56 9.43
C LEU A 118 0.58 -4.63 8.39
N VAL A 119 -0.05 -5.23 7.39
CA VAL A 119 -1.06 -4.62 6.53
C VAL A 119 -2.38 -5.28 6.90
N VAL A 120 -3.38 -4.52 7.30
CA VAL A 120 -4.70 -5.06 7.66
C VAL A 120 -5.68 -4.82 6.52
N VAL A 121 -6.50 -5.83 6.20
CA VAL A 121 -7.54 -5.74 5.16
C VAL A 121 -8.89 -5.81 5.82
N VAL A 122 -9.72 -4.79 5.60
CA VAL A 122 -11.10 -4.71 6.08
C VAL A 122 -12.06 -4.84 4.89
N GLY A 123 -12.93 -5.84 4.94
CA GLY A 123 -13.89 -6.16 3.88
C GLY A 123 -15.28 -6.52 4.42
N SER A 124 -15.59 -6.14 5.67
CA SER A 124 -16.89 -6.39 6.29
C SER A 124 -17.46 -5.12 6.93
N ALA A 125 -18.76 -5.07 7.16
CA ALA A 125 -19.39 -3.97 7.85
C ALA A 125 -18.82 -3.77 9.26
N ALA A 126 -18.55 -4.86 9.99
CA ALA A 126 -17.89 -4.81 11.30
C ALA A 126 -16.48 -4.23 11.21
N GLY A 127 -15.65 -4.71 10.26
CA GLY A 127 -14.29 -4.19 10.06
C GLY A 127 -14.26 -2.71 9.71
N VAL A 128 -15.18 -2.24 8.85
CA VAL A 128 -15.30 -0.80 8.52
C VAL A 128 -15.78 0.00 9.73
N TRP A 129 -16.72 -0.54 10.51
CA TRP A 129 -17.22 0.13 11.71
C TRP A 129 -16.16 0.29 12.78
N ASP A 130 -15.38 -0.76 13.02
CA ASP A 130 -14.35 -0.81 14.06
C ASP A 130 -12.94 -0.42 13.58
N VAL A 131 -12.81 0.13 12.36
CA VAL A 131 -11.52 0.43 11.74
C VAL A 131 -10.60 1.27 12.62
N ARG A 132 -11.13 2.23 13.41
CA ARG A 132 -10.35 3.00 14.39
C ARG A 132 -9.67 2.10 15.42
N ALA A 133 -10.40 1.17 16.02
CA ALA A 133 -9.83 0.24 16.99
C ALA A 133 -8.85 -0.73 16.32
N ILE A 134 -9.15 -1.18 15.09
CA ILE A 134 -8.28 -2.07 14.30
C ILE A 134 -6.94 -1.39 14.02
N VAL A 135 -6.93 -0.19 13.42
CA VAL A 135 -5.67 0.50 13.06
C VAL A 135 -4.89 1.01 14.26
N GLY A 136 -5.54 1.18 15.41
CA GLY A 136 -4.90 1.53 16.69
C GLY A 136 -4.43 0.34 17.52
N ALA A 137 -4.69 -0.90 17.10
CA ALA A 137 -4.45 -2.09 17.91
C ALA A 137 -2.95 -2.45 18.03
N SER A 138 -2.10 -2.00 17.12
CA SER A 138 -0.66 -2.29 17.15
C SER A 138 0.16 -1.26 16.35
N GLU A 139 1.34 -0.91 16.85
CA GLU A 139 2.34 -0.10 16.13
C GLU A 139 2.95 -0.82 14.92
N ARG A 140 2.73 -2.13 14.78
CA ARG A 140 3.15 -2.90 13.60
C ARG A 140 2.35 -2.56 12.37
N ILE A 141 1.14 -1.99 12.52
CA ILE A 141 0.26 -1.69 11.39
C ILE A 141 0.84 -0.53 10.60
N SER A 142 1.26 -0.82 9.38
CA SER A 142 1.82 0.16 8.44
C SER A 142 0.81 0.61 7.39
N GLN A 143 -0.14 -0.25 7.05
CA GLN A 143 -1.14 0.01 6.00
C GLN A 143 -2.50 -0.60 6.39
N VAL A 144 -3.57 0.02 5.89
CA VAL A 144 -4.92 -0.55 5.89
C VAL A 144 -5.47 -0.54 4.47
N PHE A 145 -5.98 -1.67 4.02
CA PHE A 145 -6.64 -1.85 2.74
C PHE A 145 -8.14 -2.08 2.95
N ILE A 146 -8.97 -1.40 2.15
CA ILE A 146 -10.41 -1.69 2.09
C ILE A 146 -10.68 -2.65 0.92
N ASP A 147 -11.20 -3.83 1.22
CA ASP A 147 -11.66 -4.80 0.23
C ASP A 147 -13.14 -4.54 -0.09
N GLU A 148 -13.38 -3.77 -1.15
CA GLU A 148 -14.73 -3.42 -1.57
C GLU A 148 -15.46 -4.58 -2.24
N VAL A 149 -14.75 -5.60 -2.75
CA VAL A 149 -15.37 -6.83 -3.28
C VAL A 149 -15.97 -7.65 -2.14
N ALA A 150 -15.17 -7.91 -1.11
CA ALA A 150 -15.64 -8.61 0.08
C ALA A 150 -16.74 -7.81 0.80
N LEU A 151 -16.62 -6.48 0.86
CA LEU A 151 -17.64 -5.62 1.47
C LEU A 151 -18.96 -5.65 0.69
N ALA A 152 -18.93 -5.65 -0.65
CA ALA A 152 -20.13 -5.79 -1.48
C ALA A 152 -20.86 -7.10 -1.18
N ALA A 153 -20.12 -8.21 -1.13
CA ALA A 153 -20.67 -9.52 -0.80
C ALA A 153 -21.26 -9.54 0.64
N HIS A 154 -20.54 -8.93 1.59
CA HIS A 154 -21.02 -8.86 2.99
C HIS A 154 -22.29 -8.00 3.17
N LEU A 155 -22.45 -6.96 2.33
CA LEU A 155 -23.62 -6.08 2.34
C LEU A 155 -24.77 -6.61 1.47
N ASP A 156 -24.57 -7.75 0.78
CA ASP A 156 -25.52 -8.33 -0.16
C ASP A 156 -25.97 -7.34 -1.24
N ILE A 157 -25.00 -6.60 -1.82
CA ILE A 157 -25.25 -5.63 -2.87
C ILE A 157 -24.52 -6.01 -4.17
N THR A 158 -25.14 -5.67 -5.29
CA THR A 158 -24.48 -5.70 -6.60
C THR A 158 -24.09 -4.28 -6.98
N PRO A 159 -22.79 -3.93 -7.04
CA PRO A 159 -22.36 -2.60 -7.41
C PRO A 159 -22.78 -2.21 -8.84
N LEU A 160 -23.31 -1.00 -9.00
CA LEU A 160 -23.73 -0.45 -10.29
C LEU A 160 -22.71 0.58 -10.78
N PRO A 161 -22.42 0.69 -12.08
CA PRO A 161 -21.40 1.59 -12.62
C PRO A 161 -21.58 3.05 -12.22
N ASP A 162 -22.83 3.52 -12.17
CA ASP A 162 -23.18 4.94 -11.93
C ASP A 162 -23.42 5.27 -10.46
N LEU A 163 -23.36 4.29 -9.56
CA LEU A 163 -23.57 4.45 -8.12
C LEU A 163 -22.39 3.88 -7.35
N ASP A 164 -21.60 4.73 -6.71
CA ASP A 164 -20.53 4.29 -5.80
C ASP A 164 -21.10 4.01 -4.40
N PRO A 165 -21.29 2.73 -4.03
CA PRO A 165 -21.88 2.37 -2.74
C PRO A 165 -20.88 2.47 -1.58
N PHE A 166 -19.58 2.64 -1.86
CA PHE A 166 -18.50 2.57 -0.88
C PHE A 166 -17.97 3.92 -0.42
N VAL A 167 -18.58 5.05 -0.85
CA VAL A 167 -18.11 6.41 -0.51
C VAL A 167 -17.93 6.59 1.00
N TYR A 168 -18.91 6.16 1.79
CA TYR A 168 -18.83 6.24 3.25
C TYR A 168 -17.73 5.33 3.82
N ALA A 169 -17.74 4.05 3.43
CA ALA A 169 -16.79 3.06 3.96
C ALA A 169 -15.35 3.45 3.63
N ARG A 170 -15.09 3.83 2.37
CA ARG A 170 -13.78 4.28 1.91
C ARG A 170 -13.33 5.55 2.63
N GLY A 171 -14.20 6.55 2.74
CA GLY A 171 -13.92 7.80 3.44
C GLY A 171 -13.60 7.57 4.91
N ARG A 172 -14.36 6.69 5.59
CA ARG A 172 -14.10 6.33 6.98
C ARG A 172 -12.73 5.66 7.15
N VAL A 173 -12.41 4.65 6.33
CA VAL A 173 -11.12 3.96 6.40
C VAL A 173 -9.96 4.95 6.18
N ILE A 174 -10.06 5.85 5.21
CA ILE A 174 -9.03 6.85 4.92
C ILE A 174 -8.81 7.78 6.12
N VAL A 175 -9.88 8.35 6.68
CA VAL A 175 -9.79 9.31 7.79
C VAL A 175 -9.20 8.66 9.05
N GLU A 176 -9.68 7.46 9.40
CA GLU A 176 -9.20 6.74 10.58
C GLU A 176 -7.75 6.26 10.43
N ALA A 177 -7.36 5.83 9.22
CA ALA A 177 -5.98 5.46 8.91
C ALA A 177 -5.03 6.66 9.07
N ILE A 178 -5.37 7.80 8.46
CA ILE A 178 -4.54 9.00 8.55
C ILE A 178 -4.43 9.49 10.00
N ALA A 179 -5.51 9.46 10.77
CA ALA A 179 -5.50 9.82 12.18
C ALA A 179 -4.59 8.91 13.02
N ALA A 180 -4.52 7.62 12.67
CA ALA A 180 -3.63 6.64 13.29
C ALA A 180 -2.19 6.64 12.70
N LYS A 181 -1.87 7.50 11.72
CA LYS A 181 -0.60 7.51 10.97
C LYS A 181 -0.34 6.19 10.22
N VAL A 182 -1.39 5.50 9.83
CA VAL A 182 -1.39 4.28 9.00
C VAL A 182 -1.68 4.68 7.56
N MET A 183 -1.00 4.07 6.60
CA MET A 183 -1.16 4.36 5.18
C MET A 183 -2.43 3.71 4.61
N PRO A 184 -3.44 4.46 4.15
CA PRO A 184 -4.61 3.89 3.50
C PRO A 184 -4.28 3.47 2.06
N VAL A 185 -4.71 2.26 1.68
CA VAL A 185 -4.44 1.64 0.38
C VAL A 185 -5.74 1.22 -0.28
N GLY A 186 -5.85 1.41 -1.59
CA GLY A 186 -7.01 1.03 -2.38
C GLY A 186 -7.07 1.76 -3.72
N ILE A 187 -8.10 1.48 -4.48
CA ILE A 187 -8.38 2.16 -5.76
C ILE A 187 -9.81 2.68 -5.75
N ALA A 188 -10.09 3.72 -6.56
CA ALA A 188 -11.44 4.26 -6.62
C ALA A 188 -12.39 3.32 -7.37
N TYR A 189 -13.65 3.32 -6.96
CA TYR A 189 -14.73 2.68 -7.70
C TYR A 189 -14.86 3.28 -9.14
N PRO A 190 -15.14 2.49 -10.21
CA PRO A 190 -15.58 1.09 -10.18
C PRO A 190 -14.45 0.04 -10.22
N LEU A 191 -13.20 0.41 -10.45
CA LEU A 191 -12.10 -0.57 -10.55
C LEU A 191 -11.81 -1.31 -9.23
N SER A 192 -12.25 -0.80 -8.10
CA SER A 192 -12.16 -1.50 -6.83
C SER A 192 -12.93 -2.85 -6.81
N VAL A 193 -13.92 -3.02 -7.68
CA VAL A 193 -14.77 -4.21 -7.77
C VAL A 193 -14.86 -4.81 -9.19
N GLN A 194 -14.46 -4.07 -10.23
CA GLN A 194 -14.52 -4.48 -11.64
C GLN A 194 -13.12 -4.36 -12.24
N THR A 195 -12.32 -5.40 -12.08
CA THR A 195 -10.90 -5.38 -12.50
C THR A 195 -10.67 -5.91 -13.89
N ASP A 196 -11.63 -6.68 -14.45
CA ASP A 196 -11.47 -7.38 -15.73
C ASP A 196 -11.27 -6.42 -16.90
N SER A 197 -10.22 -6.65 -17.67
CA SER A 197 -9.91 -5.94 -18.92
C SER A 197 -9.75 -4.41 -18.80
N ALA A 198 -9.36 -3.90 -17.62
CA ALA A 198 -9.11 -2.48 -17.44
C ALA A 198 -7.91 -2.01 -18.26
N SER A 199 -8.09 -0.94 -19.08
CA SER A 199 -6.97 -0.34 -19.80
C SER A 199 -6.00 0.38 -18.84
N SER A 200 -4.74 0.55 -19.29
CA SER A 200 -3.72 1.28 -18.53
C SER A 200 -4.19 2.70 -18.15
N GLU A 201 -4.90 3.38 -19.06
CA GLU A 201 -5.46 4.71 -18.84
C GLU A 201 -6.57 4.70 -17.79
N ALA A 202 -7.44 3.68 -17.81
CA ALA A 202 -8.50 3.53 -16.82
C ALA A 202 -7.91 3.26 -15.43
N ILE A 203 -6.91 2.39 -15.32
CA ILE A 203 -6.20 2.09 -14.08
C ILE A 203 -5.54 3.36 -13.54
N HIS A 204 -4.80 4.11 -14.38
CA HIS A 204 -4.17 5.36 -14.00
C HIS A 204 -5.18 6.39 -13.50
N ALA A 205 -6.28 6.60 -14.24
CA ALA A 205 -7.31 7.57 -13.88
C ALA A 205 -7.97 7.24 -12.53
N MET A 206 -8.30 5.96 -12.29
CA MET A 206 -8.92 5.52 -11.02
C MET A 206 -7.92 5.53 -9.86
N ALA A 207 -6.64 5.21 -10.09
CA ALA A 207 -5.59 5.35 -9.10
C ALA A 207 -5.38 6.82 -8.72
N LEU A 208 -5.37 7.73 -9.71
CA LEU A 208 -5.28 9.18 -9.48
C LEU A 208 -6.51 9.71 -8.72
N LYS A 209 -7.73 9.24 -9.05
CA LYS A 209 -8.94 9.55 -8.30
C LYS A 209 -8.81 9.06 -6.85
N GLY A 210 -8.32 7.83 -6.63
CA GLY A 210 -8.05 7.28 -5.30
C GLY A 210 -7.04 8.12 -4.50
N LYS A 211 -5.93 8.53 -5.13
CA LYS A 211 -4.94 9.44 -4.54
C LYS A 211 -5.59 10.77 -4.08
N ASN A 212 -6.44 11.35 -4.91
CA ASN A 212 -7.14 12.60 -4.58
C ASN A 212 -8.18 12.43 -3.47
N LEU A 213 -8.68 11.22 -3.23
CA LEU A 213 -9.50 10.87 -2.08
C LEU A 213 -8.69 10.64 -0.79
N GLY A 214 -7.36 10.52 -0.89
CA GLY A 214 -6.46 10.32 0.25
C GLY A 214 -5.77 8.96 0.30
N LEU A 215 -6.04 8.04 -0.63
CA LEU A 215 -5.32 6.77 -0.75
C LEU A 215 -3.85 7.02 -1.13
N LYS A 216 -2.96 6.12 -0.73
CA LYS A 216 -1.51 6.28 -0.90
C LYS A 216 -0.86 5.18 -1.75
N GLY A 217 -1.61 4.15 -2.12
CA GLY A 217 -1.15 3.03 -2.94
C GLY A 217 -2.28 2.09 -3.30
N VAL A 218 -2.00 1.08 -4.09
CA VAL A 218 -2.96 0.10 -4.61
C VAL A 218 -2.43 -1.32 -4.44
N LEU A 219 -3.28 -2.25 -4.04
CA LEU A 219 -3.04 -3.69 -4.20
C LEU A 219 -3.37 -4.07 -5.64
N CYS A 220 -2.36 -4.38 -6.44
CA CYS A 220 -2.45 -4.66 -7.86
C CYS A 220 -2.75 -6.15 -8.08
N PRO A 221 -3.90 -6.52 -8.65
CA PRO A 221 -4.25 -7.93 -8.89
C PRO A 221 -3.39 -8.56 -10.00
N GLU A 222 -2.84 -7.73 -10.90
CA GLU A 222 -2.08 -8.16 -12.07
C GLU A 222 -0.86 -7.26 -12.32
N PRO A 223 0.20 -7.78 -12.98
CA PRO A 223 1.38 -7.00 -13.34
C PRO A 223 1.10 -5.75 -14.20
N SER A 224 0.09 -5.81 -15.07
CA SER A 224 -0.35 -4.69 -15.92
C SER A 224 -0.76 -3.44 -15.16
N TRP A 225 -1.14 -3.57 -13.89
CA TRP A 225 -1.55 -2.47 -13.02
C TRP A 225 -0.37 -1.69 -12.45
N VAL A 226 0.80 -2.31 -12.33
CA VAL A 226 1.93 -1.74 -11.60
C VAL A 226 2.40 -0.41 -12.18
N ALA A 227 2.65 -0.35 -13.48
CA ALA A 227 3.15 0.85 -14.13
C ALA A 227 2.18 2.04 -14.05
N PRO A 228 0.89 1.91 -14.44
CA PRO A 228 -0.05 3.03 -14.34
C PRO A 228 -0.33 3.48 -12.90
N VAL A 229 -0.30 2.56 -11.93
CA VAL A 229 -0.43 2.88 -10.50
C VAL A 229 0.80 3.66 -10.02
N ASN A 230 2.02 3.19 -10.29
CA ASN A 230 3.24 3.92 -9.93
C ASN A 230 3.23 5.34 -10.51
N ALA A 231 2.82 5.49 -11.77
CA ALA A 231 2.71 6.80 -12.43
C ALA A 231 1.70 7.72 -11.72
N ALA A 232 0.50 7.20 -11.37
CA ALA A 232 -0.54 7.99 -10.71
C ALA A 232 -0.13 8.53 -9.34
N PHE A 233 0.61 7.74 -8.55
CA PHE A 233 1.04 8.14 -7.21
C PHE A 233 2.36 8.92 -7.18
N THR A 234 3.13 8.94 -8.26
CA THR A 234 4.35 9.76 -8.36
C THR A 234 3.99 11.21 -8.68
N PRO A 235 4.60 12.21 -8.02
CA PRO A 235 4.45 13.61 -8.44
C PRO A 235 4.98 13.83 -9.85
N THR A 236 4.22 14.55 -10.70
CA THR A 236 4.65 14.84 -12.07
C THR A 236 5.81 15.84 -12.10
N PRO A 237 6.63 15.85 -13.18
CA PRO A 237 7.73 16.82 -13.34
C PRO A 237 7.27 18.27 -13.24
N GLU A 238 6.07 18.59 -13.78
CA GLU A 238 5.48 19.93 -13.73
C GLU A 238 5.14 20.31 -12.28
N LEU A 239 4.55 19.37 -11.52
CA LEU A 239 4.22 19.59 -10.11
C LEU A 239 5.48 19.80 -9.27
N VAL A 240 6.54 19.02 -9.52
CA VAL A 240 7.85 19.18 -8.87
C VAL A 240 8.46 20.55 -9.19
N THR A 241 8.45 20.95 -10.46
CA THR A 241 8.99 22.24 -10.91
C THR A 241 8.24 23.42 -10.27
N TYR A 242 6.90 23.35 -10.25
CA TYR A 242 6.08 24.37 -9.59
C TYR A 242 6.39 24.47 -8.10
N ASN A 243 6.48 23.35 -7.38
CA ASN A 243 6.73 23.36 -5.94
C ASN A 243 8.16 23.80 -5.58
N LYS A 244 9.15 23.62 -6.43
CA LYS A 244 10.48 24.24 -6.26
C LYS A 244 10.36 25.78 -6.29
N ARG A 245 9.62 26.34 -7.26
CA ARG A 245 9.38 27.79 -7.34
C ARG A 245 8.60 28.32 -6.13
N VAL A 246 7.62 27.53 -5.61
CA VAL A 246 6.90 27.87 -4.37
C VAL A 246 7.89 28.03 -3.21
N ARG A 247 8.78 27.06 -3.01
CA ARG A 247 9.81 27.10 -1.95
C ARG A 247 10.76 28.28 -2.09
N GLU A 248 11.23 28.55 -3.31
CA GLU A 248 12.13 29.68 -3.60
C GLU A 248 11.43 31.02 -3.31
N ALA A 249 10.20 31.20 -3.78
CA ALA A 249 9.42 32.42 -3.54
C ALA A 249 9.12 32.65 -2.06
N PHE A 250 8.71 31.61 -1.35
CA PHE A 250 8.43 31.68 0.09
C PHE A 250 9.69 32.01 0.89
N ALA A 251 10.82 31.34 0.61
CA ALA A 251 12.10 31.61 1.29
C ALA A 251 12.56 33.08 1.06
N ALA A 252 12.42 33.61 -0.15
CA ALA A 252 12.71 35.01 -0.46
C ALA A 252 11.79 35.98 0.32
N GLY A 253 10.50 35.65 0.44
CA GLY A 253 9.55 36.41 1.25
C GLY A 253 9.91 36.45 2.72
N VAL A 254 10.22 35.31 3.32
CA VAL A 254 10.66 35.22 4.71
C VAL A 254 11.92 36.04 4.94
N ALA A 255 12.89 36.01 4.03
CA ALA A 255 14.10 36.84 4.11
C ALA A 255 13.79 38.36 4.02
N ALA A 256 12.70 38.72 3.32
CA ALA A 256 12.21 40.12 3.22
C ALA A 256 11.24 40.52 4.37
N GLY A 257 11.02 39.63 5.35
CA GLY A 257 10.18 39.89 6.52
C GLY A 257 8.68 39.68 6.30
N THR A 258 8.27 38.93 5.27
CA THR A 258 6.88 38.54 5.01
C THR A 258 6.70 37.04 4.91
N ALA A 259 5.59 36.52 5.48
CA ALA A 259 5.22 35.11 5.41
C ALA A 259 4.13 34.84 4.36
N ALA A 260 3.88 35.79 3.46
CA ALA A 260 2.91 35.64 2.37
C ALA A 260 3.42 36.38 1.14
N VAL A 261 3.58 35.68 0.02
CA VAL A 261 4.12 36.21 -1.24
C VAL A 261 3.27 35.79 -2.43
N PRO A 262 3.11 36.63 -3.48
CA PRO A 262 2.44 36.21 -4.69
C PRO A 262 3.36 35.38 -5.58
N LEU A 263 2.81 34.31 -6.17
CA LEU A 263 3.44 33.51 -7.22
C LEU A 263 2.38 33.11 -8.25
N ASP A 264 2.56 33.45 -9.53
CA ASP A 264 1.66 33.13 -10.64
C ASP A 264 0.17 33.48 -10.33
N GLY A 265 -0.06 34.62 -9.67
CA GLY A 265 -1.42 35.09 -9.30
C GLY A 265 -2.04 34.38 -8.09
N ARG A 266 -1.28 33.52 -7.39
CA ARG A 266 -1.70 32.86 -6.17
C ARG A 266 -0.90 33.36 -4.97
N MET A 267 -1.54 33.37 -3.79
CA MET A 267 -0.85 33.66 -2.54
C MET A 267 -0.14 32.38 -2.06
N ILE A 268 1.15 32.52 -1.77
CA ILE A 268 1.96 31.48 -1.13
C ILE A 268 2.16 31.88 0.33
N ASP A 269 1.68 31.06 1.22
CA ASP A 269 1.79 31.18 2.66
C ASP A 269 2.39 29.92 3.29
N VAL A 270 2.47 29.85 4.62
CA VAL A 270 3.07 28.73 5.34
C VAL A 270 2.44 27.37 4.96
N PRO A 271 1.11 27.17 4.95
CA PRO A 271 0.51 25.90 4.56
C PRO A 271 0.85 25.47 3.12
N VAL A 272 0.93 26.42 2.20
CA VAL A 272 1.29 26.13 0.79
C VAL A 272 2.75 25.70 0.68
N ASP A 273 3.64 26.35 1.44
CA ASP A 273 5.05 25.99 1.50
C ASP A 273 5.26 24.62 2.16
N GLU A 274 4.57 24.31 3.26
CA GLU A 274 4.61 22.99 3.91
C GLU A 274 4.13 21.89 2.95
N TRP A 275 3.06 22.15 2.19
CA TRP A 275 2.61 21.20 1.17
C TRP A 275 3.64 21.01 0.05
N ALA A 276 4.32 22.08 -0.38
CA ALA A 276 5.38 21.99 -1.37
C ALA A 276 6.55 21.12 -0.90
N ILE A 277 6.93 21.19 0.38
CA ILE A 277 7.94 20.30 0.99
C ILE A 277 7.51 18.84 0.83
N VAL A 278 6.28 18.50 1.23
CA VAL A 278 5.77 17.13 1.13
C VAL A 278 5.78 16.60 -0.30
N VAL A 279 5.41 17.42 -1.29
CA VAL A 279 5.46 17.03 -2.71
C VAL A 279 6.88 16.74 -3.16
N LEU A 280 7.84 17.60 -2.81
CA LEU A 280 9.24 17.44 -3.21
C LEU A 280 9.89 16.22 -2.54
N GLU A 281 9.67 16.03 -1.24
CA GLU A 281 10.16 14.85 -0.51
C GLU A 281 9.54 13.56 -1.06
N THR A 282 8.25 13.59 -1.44
CA THR A 282 7.58 12.44 -2.08
C THR A 282 8.21 12.12 -3.43
N ALA A 283 8.49 13.13 -4.25
CA ALA A 283 9.13 12.94 -5.55
C ALA A 283 10.54 12.34 -5.41
N GLU A 284 11.33 12.83 -4.46
CA GLU A 284 12.66 12.31 -4.17
C GLU A 284 12.60 10.86 -3.68
N ALA A 285 11.70 10.55 -2.75
CA ALA A 285 11.51 9.19 -2.25
C ALA A 285 11.07 8.22 -3.34
N CYS A 286 10.16 8.64 -4.25
CA CYS A 286 9.77 7.85 -5.41
C CYS A 286 10.94 7.59 -6.37
N ALA A 287 11.71 8.63 -6.70
CA ALA A 287 12.88 8.52 -7.57
C ALA A 287 13.94 7.57 -6.99
N LYS A 288 14.22 7.69 -5.69
CA LYS A 288 15.13 6.79 -4.97
C LYS A 288 14.63 5.34 -5.04
N ARG A 289 13.34 5.12 -4.77
CA ARG A 289 12.74 3.78 -4.83
C ARG A 289 12.84 3.16 -6.22
N ASP A 290 12.57 3.95 -7.26
CA ASP A 290 12.66 3.50 -8.64
C ASP A 290 14.10 3.18 -9.05
N ALA A 291 15.09 3.96 -8.59
CA ALA A 291 16.49 3.69 -8.82
C ALA A 291 16.97 2.40 -8.15
N GLU A 292 16.57 2.13 -6.90
CA GLU A 292 16.89 0.90 -6.18
C GLU A 292 16.36 -0.34 -6.91
N LYS A 293 15.10 -0.30 -7.39
CA LYS A 293 14.51 -1.39 -8.17
C LYS A 293 15.19 -1.60 -9.51
N ALA A 294 15.48 -0.51 -10.22
CA ALA A 294 16.17 -0.57 -11.51
C ALA A 294 17.58 -1.17 -11.39
N ALA A 295 18.34 -0.80 -10.34
CA ALA A 295 19.64 -1.37 -10.06
C ALA A 295 19.55 -2.88 -9.79
N ALA A 296 18.65 -3.30 -8.89
CA ALA A 296 18.46 -4.70 -8.57
C ALA A 296 18.04 -5.57 -9.77
N ILE A 297 17.22 -5.03 -10.67
CA ILE A 297 16.80 -5.71 -11.90
C ILE A 297 17.97 -5.80 -12.90
N SER A 298 18.80 -4.74 -13.02
CA SER A 298 19.92 -4.72 -13.98
C SER A 298 21.06 -5.65 -13.60
N GLU A 299 21.32 -5.84 -12.32
CA GLU A 299 22.37 -6.74 -11.81
C GLU A 299 22.07 -8.23 -12.07
N ARG A 300 20.84 -8.57 -12.48
CA ARG A 300 20.34 -9.94 -12.67
C ARG A 300 19.95 -10.27 -14.12
N ARG A 301 20.23 -9.34 -15.05
CA ARG A 301 20.13 -9.56 -16.49
C ARG A 301 21.47 -10.02 -17.06
#